data_5c2f6584f066917626ff2411c0bed396
#
_entry.id   5c2f6584f066917626ff2411c0bed396
#
_cell.length_a   1.000
_cell.length_b   1.000
_cell.length_c   1.000
_cell.angle_alpha   90.00
_cell.angle_beta   90.00
_cell.angle_gamma   90.00
#
_symmetry.space_group_name_H-M   'P 1'
#
loop_
_entity.id
_entity.type
_entity.pdbx_description
1 polymer ?
#
loop_
_entity_poly.entity_id
_entity_poly.type
_entity_poly.pdbx_seq_one_letter_code
_entity_poly.pdbx_strand_id
1 'polypeptide(L)'
;TDAFIFDSYGGIMARPEMVPLEIRNAMRRNESLPDGKKVKLPFTKESDIFSLAVHLFRLLMNGQHPFAYKPVRQLSQRPMFAYEFDTPTFPYVDNNLGLAPPPHGVPLEAIPLELQALFVRTFREGYSDPSMRPGIRDFLEEIEQYEKSSVPCRGNCAHRYYGSLTTCPFYEADRR
;
A
#
# COMPACT_ATOMS: atom_id res chain seq x y z
N THR A 1 8.48 -10.69 16.42
CA THR A 1 7.56 -10.64 15.23
C THR A 1 6.32 -11.51 15.43
N ASP A 2 6.35 -12.48 16.32
CA ASP A 2 5.19 -13.37 16.56
C ASP A 2 4.16 -12.80 17.53
N ALA A 3 4.40 -11.61 18.06
CA ALA A 3 3.51 -10.96 19.03
C ALA A 3 2.14 -10.54 18.45
N PHE A 4 2.01 -10.46 17.13
CA PHE A 4 0.76 -10.09 16.46
C PHE A 4 -0.17 -11.28 16.21
N ILE A 5 0.32 -12.50 16.35
CA ILE A 5 -0.42 -13.74 16.05
C ILE A 5 -1.19 -14.24 17.28
N PHE A 6 -0.92 -13.72 18.48
CA PHE A 6 -1.59 -14.18 19.69
C PHE A 6 -2.89 -13.46 19.96
N ASP A 7 -3.99 -14.20 20.09
CA ASP A 7 -5.34 -13.74 20.45
C ASP A 7 -5.42 -12.78 21.64
N SER A 8 -4.38 -12.72 22.46
CA SER A 8 -4.33 -11.88 23.66
C SER A 8 -4.16 -10.38 23.39
N TYR A 9 -3.71 -9.99 22.19
CA TYR A 9 -3.45 -8.59 21.82
C TYR A 9 -4.47 -8.00 20.84
N GLY A 10 -5.58 -8.66 20.59
CA GLY A 10 -6.63 -8.15 19.71
C GLY A 10 -7.11 -6.78 20.19
N GLY A 11 -6.72 -5.72 19.48
CA GLY A 11 -7.20 -4.36 19.70
C GLY A 11 -8.63 -4.18 19.23
N ILE A 12 -9.28 -3.13 19.71
CA ILE A 12 -10.58 -2.68 19.21
C ILE A 12 -10.45 -1.54 18.21
N MET A 13 -9.23 -1.06 17.98
CA MET A 13 -8.90 0.09 17.14
C MET A 13 -7.72 -0.23 16.21
N ALA A 14 -7.76 0.34 15.01
CA ALA A 14 -6.67 0.34 14.04
C ALA A 14 -6.70 1.66 13.24
N ARG A 15 -5.67 1.93 12.44
CA ARG A 15 -5.68 3.03 11.48
C ARG A 15 -6.36 2.56 10.19
N PRO A 16 -7.52 3.12 9.79
CA PRO A 16 -8.29 2.64 8.64
C PRO A 16 -7.47 2.59 7.35
N GLU A 17 -6.58 3.56 7.15
CA GLU A 17 -5.72 3.66 5.98
C GLU A 17 -4.65 2.57 5.88
N MET A 18 -4.35 1.90 7.00
CA MET A 18 -3.27 0.91 7.07
C MET A 18 -3.77 -0.54 7.04
N VAL A 19 -5.07 -0.75 7.20
CA VAL A 19 -5.64 -2.08 7.36
C VAL A 19 -6.54 -2.48 6.18
N PRO A 20 -6.69 -3.79 5.90
CA PRO A 20 -7.51 -4.27 4.79
C PRO A 20 -9.02 -4.13 5.05
N LEU A 21 -9.80 -4.41 4.01
CA LEU A 21 -11.26 -4.23 3.99
C LEU A 21 -11.97 -4.97 5.12
N GLU A 22 -11.59 -6.21 5.40
CA GLU A 22 -12.20 -7.03 6.45
C GLU A 22 -12.04 -6.42 7.84
N ILE A 23 -10.89 -5.82 8.13
CA ILE A 23 -10.65 -5.11 9.40
C ILE A 23 -11.44 -3.81 9.44
N ARG A 24 -11.46 -3.01 8.36
CA ARG A 24 -12.26 -1.78 8.28
C ARG A 24 -13.74 -2.05 8.47
N ASN A 25 -14.26 -3.12 7.87
CA ASN A 25 -15.66 -3.52 8.05
C ASN A 25 -15.96 -3.91 9.51
N ALA A 26 -15.02 -4.55 10.20
CA ALA A 26 -15.16 -4.85 11.62
C ALA A 26 -15.09 -3.57 12.48
N MET A 27 -14.22 -2.61 12.14
CA MET A 27 -14.16 -1.30 12.79
C MET A 27 -15.48 -0.54 12.67
N ARG A 28 -16.05 -0.46 11.46
CA ARG A 28 -17.37 0.20 11.23
C ARG A 28 -18.48 -0.44 12.04
N ARG A 29 -18.50 -1.77 12.13
CA ARG A 29 -19.46 -2.46 13.01
C ARG A 29 -19.27 -2.06 14.47
N ASN A 30 -18.04 -1.93 14.94
CA ASN A 30 -17.74 -1.49 16.29
C ASN A 30 -18.16 -0.04 16.57
N GLU A 31 -18.05 0.87 15.58
CA GLU A 31 -18.47 2.26 15.73
C GLU A 31 -19.96 2.39 16.07
N SER A 32 -20.80 1.48 15.56
CA SER A 32 -22.24 1.45 15.86
C SER A 32 -22.60 0.81 17.21
N LEU A 33 -21.64 0.23 17.93
CA LEU A 33 -21.86 -0.46 19.19
C LEU A 33 -21.49 0.40 20.41
N PRO A 34 -22.22 0.29 21.53
CA PRO A 34 -21.79 0.87 22.79
C PRO A 34 -20.42 0.35 23.23
N ASP A 35 -19.63 1.16 23.95
CA ASP A 35 -18.25 0.80 24.31
C ASP A 35 -18.11 -0.57 24.99
N GLY A 36 -19.01 -0.91 25.89
CA GLY A 36 -18.99 -2.22 26.57
C GLY A 36 -19.40 -3.41 25.69
N LYS A 37 -19.81 -3.19 24.43
CA LYS A 37 -20.21 -4.24 23.47
C LYS A 37 -19.30 -4.34 22.27
N LYS A 38 -18.26 -3.52 22.19
CA LYS A 38 -17.27 -3.58 21.11
C LYS A 38 -16.52 -4.92 21.15
N VAL A 39 -16.33 -5.51 19.97
CA VAL A 39 -15.61 -6.78 19.82
C VAL A 39 -14.18 -6.54 19.33
N LYS A 40 -13.29 -7.46 19.65
CA LYS A 40 -11.93 -7.43 19.11
C LYS A 40 -11.95 -7.50 17.58
N LEU A 41 -11.04 -6.75 16.94
CA LEU A 41 -10.85 -6.81 15.49
C LEU A 41 -10.24 -8.16 15.11
N PRO A 42 -10.70 -8.79 14.02
CA PRO A 42 -10.26 -10.11 13.60
C PRO A 42 -8.93 -10.06 12.85
N PHE A 43 -7.86 -9.63 13.54
CA PHE A 43 -6.52 -9.63 12.95
C PHE A 43 -6.07 -11.05 12.62
N THR A 44 -5.55 -11.23 11.42
CA THR A 44 -4.99 -12.47 10.91
C THR A 44 -3.62 -12.20 10.30
N LYS A 45 -2.88 -13.27 9.99
CA LYS A 45 -1.61 -13.17 9.27
C LYS A 45 -1.78 -12.43 7.92
N GLU A 46 -2.88 -12.67 7.23
CA GLU A 46 -3.18 -12.04 5.95
C GLU A 46 -3.48 -10.54 6.12
N SER A 47 -4.12 -10.14 7.22
CA SER A 47 -4.33 -8.70 7.52
C SER A 47 -3.02 -8.00 7.85
N ASP A 48 -2.10 -8.67 8.53
CA ASP A 48 -0.78 -8.13 8.86
C ASP A 48 0.09 -7.98 7.61
N ILE A 49 0.03 -8.96 6.69
CA ILE A 49 0.70 -8.89 5.39
C ILE A 49 0.19 -7.69 4.58
N PHE A 50 -1.12 -7.44 4.56
CA PHE A 50 -1.67 -6.27 3.88
C PHE A 50 -1.12 -4.96 4.47
N SER A 51 -1.14 -4.84 5.79
CA SER A 51 -0.62 -3.67 6.50
C SER A 51 0.89 -3.48 6.22
N LEU A 52 1.66 -4.57 6.26
CA LEU A 52 3.08 -4.56 5.89
C LEU A 52 3.27 -4.07 4.45
N ALA A 53 2.50 -4.60 3.49
CA ALA A 53 2.58 -4.19 2.10
C ALA A 53 2.28 -2.70 1.91
N VAL A 54 1.32 -2.12 2.65
CA VAL A 54 1.07 -0.67 2.65
C VAL A 54 2.29 0.10 3.12
N HIS A 55 2.94 -0.34 4.20
CA HIS A 55 4.18 0.29 4.71
C HIS A 55 5.33 0.18 3.72
N LEU A 56 5.57 -1.00 3.16
CA LEU A 56 6.62 -1.23 2.16
C LEU A 56 6.39 -0.39 0.91
N PHE A 57 5.15 -0.36 0.41
CA PHE A 57 4.81 0.46 -0.73
C PHE A 57 5.11 1.93 -0.47
N ARG A 58 4.71 2.46 0.68
CA ARG A 58 5.01 3.85 1.06
C ARG A 58 6.51 4.14 1.15
N LEU A 59 7.27 3.19 1.71
CA LEU A 59 8.72 3.31 1.79
C LEU A 59 9.38 3.37 0.40
N LEU A 60 8.94 2.51 -0.51
CA LEU A 60 9.50 2.38 -1.86
C LEU A 60 8.98 3.45 -2.84
N MET A 61 7.82 4.03 -2.57
CA MET A 61 7.12 4.95 -3.47
C MET A 61 7.05 6.39 -2.94
N ASN A 62 8.13 6.86 -2.33
CA ASN A 62 8.28 8.23 -1.83
C ASN A 62 7.14 8.67 -0.90
N GLY A 63 6.75 7.82 0.05
CA GLY A 63 5.71 8.09 1.04
C GLY A 63 4.27 7.98 0.52
N GLN A 64 4.07 7.74 -0.78
CA GLN A 64 2.74 7.65 -1.38
C GLN A 64 1.97 6.43 -0.86
N HIS A 65 0.71 6.65 -0.55
CA HIS A 65 -0.18 5.55 -0.16
C HIS A 65 -0.64 4.77 -1.41
N PRO A 66 -0.75 3.42 -1.39
CA PRO A 66 -1.13 2.64 -2.57
C PRO A 66 -2.49 3.01 -3.16
N PHE A 67 -3.41 3.50 -2.35
CA PHE A 67 -4.74 3.95 -2.79
C PHE A 67 -4.87 5.47 -2.94
N ALA A 68 -3.76 6.22 -2.86
CA ALA A 68 -3.76 7.64 -3.15
C ALA A 68 -3.93 7.88 -4.65
N TYR A 69 -4.88 8.74 -5.05
CA TYR A 69 -5.14 9.03 -6.45
C TYR A 69 -5.42 10.51 -6.72
N LYS A 70 -5.27 10.87 -7.98
CA LYS A 70 -5.76 12.12 -8.56
C LYS A 70 -6.84 11.78 -9.59
N PRO A 71 -8.02 12.38 -9.54
CA PRO A 71 -9.00 12.24 -10.62
C PRO A 71 -8.46 12.86 -11.91
N VAL A 72 -8.49 12.12 -13.01
CA VAL A 72 -8.01 12.58 -14.33
C VAL A 72 -9.03 13.52 -14.99
N ARG A 73 -10.33 13.41 -14.63
CA ARG A 73 -11.40 14.32 -15.02
C ARG A 73 -12.04 14.89 -13.77
N GLN A 74 -12.49 16.14 -13.84
CA GLN A 74 -13.35 16.73 -12.80
C GLN A 74 -14.70 15.99 -12.75
N LEU A 75 -14.69 14.78 -12.25
CA LEU A 75 -15.89 14.06 -11.87
C LEU A 75 -16.28 14.56 -10.49
N SER A 76 -17.10 15.66 -10.49
CA SER A 76 -17.87 16.18 -9.36
C SER A 76 -17.21 16.15 -7.99
N GLN A 77 -16.97 17.34 -7.40
CA GLN A 77 -16.92 17.68 -5.96
C GLN A 77 -16.23 16.71 -4.96
N ARG A 78 -15.48 15.71 -5.41
CA ARG A 78 -14.72 14.86 -4.51
C ARG A 78 -13.40 15.55 -4.13
N PRO A 79 -12.99 15.54 -2.86
CA PRO A 79 -11.74 16.14 -2.45
C PRO A 79 -10.57 15.49 -3.21
N MET A 80 -9.58 16.28 -3.59
CA MET A 80 -8.44 15.93 -4.45
C MET A 80 -7.55 14.80 -3.89
N PHE A 81 -7.81 14.35 -2.65
CA PHE A 81 -7.08 13.31 -1.93
C PHE A 81 -8.00 12.38 -1.13
N ALA A 82 -9.22 12.12 -1.63
CA ALA A 82 -10.08 11.13 -0.98
C ALA A 82 -9.53 9.72 -1.24
N TYR A 83 -9.17 9.03 -0.18
CA TYR A 83 -8.86 7.60 -0.24
C TYR A 83 -10.17 6.82 -0.37
N GLU A 84 -10.43 6.23 -1.53
CA GLU A 84 -11.55 5.32 -1.69
C GLU A 84 -11.16 3.92 -1.22
N PHE A 85 -11.24 3.71 0.09
CA PHE A 85 -10.92 2.43 0.70
C PHE A 85 -11.96 1.33 0.46
N ASP A 86 -13.10 1.66 -0.16
CA ASP A 86 -14.23 0.75 -0.30
C ASP A 86 -14.31 0.08 -1.68
N THR A 87 -13.47 0.52 -2.59
CA THR A 87 -13.35 -0.08 -3.92
C THR A 87 -11.95 -0.64 -4.12
N PRO A 88 -11.80 -1.80 -4.77
CA PRO A 88 -10.50 -2.42 -5.03
C PRO A 88 -9.79 -1.68 -6.18
N THR A 89 -9.52 -0.37 -6.00
CA THR A 89 -8.89 0.46 -7.01
C THR A 89 -7.44 0.71 -6.63
N PHE A 90 -6.52 0.18 -7.41
CA PHE A 90 -5.11 0.46 -7.29
C PHE A 90 -4.69 1.39 -8.43
N PRO A 91 -4.60 2.73 -8.20
CA PRO A 91 -4.47 3.75 -9.24
C PRO A 91 -3.23 3.60 -10.14
N TYR A 92 -2.24 2.88 -9.67
CA TYR A 92 -1.00 2.60 -10.42
C TYR A 92 -1.19 1.64 -11.60
N VAL A 93 -2.28 0.86 -11.60
CA VAL A 93 -2.60 -0.10 -12.68
C VAL A 93 -4.04 0.03 -13.20
N ASP A 94 -4.94 0.68 -12.46
CA ASP A 94 -6.36 0.80 -12.81
C ASP A 94 -6.66 2.11 -13.56
N ASN A 95 -5.84 2.47 -14.54
CA ASN A 95 -5.93 3.73 -15.29
C ASN A 95 -7.25 3.92 -16.06
N ASN A 96 -7.96 2.82 -16.35
CA ASN A 96 -9.25 2.83 -17.07
C ASN A 96 -10.41 3.42 -16.25
N LEU A 97 -10.25 3.58 -14.95
CA LEU A 97 -11.25 4.15 -14.05
C LEU A 97 -11.20 5.69 -13.96
N GLY A 98 -10.35 6.33 -14.75
CA GLY A 98 -10.15 7.79 -14.71
C GLY A 98 -9.43 8.27 -13.45
N LEU A 99 -8.71 7.39 -12.80
CA LEU A 99 -7.86 7.65 -11.63
C LEU A 99 -6.39 7.53 -12.06
N ALA A 100 -5.54 8.36 -11.49
CA ALA A 100 -4.10 8.29 -11.70
C ALA A 100 -3.37 8.43 -10.36
N PRO A 101 -2.15 7.93 -10.24
CA PRO A 101 -1.30 8.21 -9.09
C PRO A 101 -1.15 9.72 -8.85
N PRO A 102 -0.86 10.16 -7.62
CA PRO A 102 -0.62 11.57 -7.32
C PRO A 102 0.51 12.16 -8.18
N PRO A 103 0.46 13.46 -8.56
CA PRO A 103 1.41 14.06 -9.50
C PRO A 103 2.87 14.06 -9.00
N HIS A 104 3.08 14.02 -7.68
CA HIS A 104 4.41 13.90 -7.06
C HIS A 104 4.75 12.43 -6.71
N GLY A 105 3.91 11.49 -7.13
CA GLY A 105 4.16 10.07 -6.98
C GLY A 105 5.28 9.60 -7.92
N VAL A 106 5.99 8.58 -7.47
CA VAL A 106 6.94 7.83 -8.30
C VAL A 106 6.13 6.84 -9.13
N PRO A 107 6.43 6.62 -10.41
CA PRO A 107 5.74 5.62 -11.23
C PRO A 107 6.02 4.20 -10.71
N LEU A 108 5.11 3.25 -10.93
CA LEU A 108 5.26 1.89 -10.42
C LEU A 108 6.51 1.19 -10.99
N GLU A 109 6.91 1.58 -12.20
CA GLU A 109 8.11 1.10 -12.89
C GLU A 109 9.42 1.53 -12.20
N ALA A 110 9.36 2.36 -11.17
CA ALA A 110 10.51 2.70 -10.32
C ALA A 110 11.07 1.53 -9.51
N ILE A 111 10.28 0.47 -9.36
CA ILE A 111 10.65 -0.77 -8.66
C ILE A 111 10.62 -1.98 -9.62
N PRO A 112 11.34 -3.08 -9.31
CA PRO A 112 11.37 -4.29 -10.13
C PRO A 112 9.99 -4.87 -10.40
N LEU A 113 9.83 -5.56 -11.53
CA LEU A 113 8.55 -6.13 -11.97
C LEU A 113 7.98 -7.14 -10.97
N GLU A 114 8.84 -7.89 -10.33
CA GLU A 114 8.49 -8.89 -9.31
C GLU A 114 7.85 -8.21 -8.09
N LEU A 115 8.44 -7.12 -7.59
CA LEU A 115 7.84 -6.31 -6.52
C LEU A 115 6.53 -5.65 -6.96
N GLN A 116 6.45 -5.15 -8.20
CA GLN A 116 5.19 -4.64 -8.77
C GLN A 116 4.10 -5.70 -8.70
N ALA A 117 4.41 -6.95 -9.12
CA ALA A 117 3.46 -8.06 -9.11
C ALA A 117 2.96 -8.40 -7.70
N LEU A 118 3.82 -8.36 -6.68
CA LEU A 118 3.42 -8.58 -5.28
C LEU A 118 2.45 -7.49 -4.80
N PHE A 119 2.72 -6.22 -5.12
CA PHE A 119 1.81 -5.12 -4.76
C PHE A 119 0.48 -5.19 -5.52
N VAL A 120 0.51 -5.48 -6.81
CA VAL A 120 -0.72 -5.68 -7.61
C VAL A 120 -1.56 -6.79 -7.02
N ARG A 121 -0.95 -7.95 -6.75
CA ARG A 121 -1.65 -9.08 -6.14
C ARG A 121 -2.23 -8.74 -4.77
N THR A 122 -1.50 -7.99 -3.93
CA THR A 122 -1.97 -7.58 -2.60
C THR A 122 -3.15 -6.60 -2.67
N PHE A 123 -3.02 -5.55 -3.52
CA PHE A 123 -3.95 -4.41 -3.50
C PHE A 123 -5.11 -4.53 -4.47
N ARG A 124 -5.10 -5.50 -5.40
CA ARG A 124 -6.22 -5.81 -6.28
C ARG A 124 -6.89 -7.12 -5.89
N GLU A 125 -6.24 -8.24 -6.14
CA GLU A 125 -6.77 -9.58 -5.89
C GLU A 125 -6.97 -9.81 -4.39
N GLY A 126 -5.94 -9.55 -3.59
CA GLY A 126 -5.91 -9.67 -2.14
C GLY A 126 -6.69 -8.59 -1.38
N TYR A 127 -7.26 -7.60 -2.09
CA TYR A 127 -8.11 -6.59 -1.47
C TYR A 127 -9.40 -7.20 -0.93
N SER A 128 -10.08 -8.01 -1.72
CA SER A 128 -11.35 -8.66 -1.38
C SER A 128 -11.19 -10.10 -0.90
N ASP A 129 -10.11 -10.77 -1.31
CA ASP A 129 -9.80 -12.15 -0.92
C ASP A 129 -8.44 -12.22 -0.22
N PRO A 130 -8.42 -12.28 1.13
CA PRO A 130 -7.19 -12.36 1.90
C PRO A 130 -6.26 -13.52 1.52
N SER A 131 -6.82 -14.65 1.03
CA SER A 131 -6.04 -15.84 0.65
C SER A 131 -5.15 -15.60 -0.59
N MET A 132 -5.47 -14.58 -1.39
CA MET A 132 -4.72 -14.20 -2.57
C MET A 132 -3.47 -13.37 -2.26
N ARG A 133 -3.32 -12.89 -1.03
CA ARG A 133 -2.15 -12.07 -0.64
C ARG A 133 -0.87 -12.89 -0.66
N PRO A 134 0.25 -12.33 -1.20
CA PRO A 134 1.55 -12.97 -1.13
C PRO A 134 1.99 -13.23 0.32
N GLY A 135 2.90 -14.19 0.51
CA GLY A 135 3.49 -14.42 1.82
C GLY A 135 4.54 -13.36 2.18
N ILE A 136 4.85 -13.26 3.47
CA ILE A 136 5.92 -12.36 3.94
C ILE A 136 7.29 -12.69 3.33
N ARG A 137 7.54 -13.97 3.04
CA ARG A 137 8.80 -14.42 2.43
C ARG A 137 8.95 -13.92 1.00
N ASP A 138 7.84 -13.88 0.23
CA ASP A 138 7.85 -13.37 -1.14
C ASP A 138 8.31 -11.90 -1.16
N PHE A 139 7.78 -11.08 -0.23
CA PHE A 139 8.23 -9.69 -0.09
C PHE A 139 9.68 -9.58 0.37
N LEU A 140 10.13 -10.41 1.31
CA LEU A 140 11.50 -10.37 1.81
C LEU A 140 12.50 -10.68 0.70
N GLU A 141 12.26 -11.74 -0.07
CA GLU A 141 13.13 -12.17 -1.17
C GLU A 141 13.26 -11.07 -2.23
N GLU A 142 12.14 -10.46 -2.63
CA GLU A 142 12.15 -9.42 -3.67
C GLU A 142 12.75 -8.09 -3.18
N ILE A 143 12.58 -7.74 -1.90
CA ILE A 143 13.22 -6.55 -1.32
C ILE A 143 14.73 -6.75 -1.21
N GLU A 144 15.21 -7.93 -0.84
CA GLU A 144 16.64 -8.24 -0.82
C GLU A 144 17.26 -8.17 -2.23
N GLN A 145 16.54 -8.62 -3.26
CA GLN A 145 16.98 -8.49 -4.66
C GLN A 145 17.00 -7.03 -5.11
N TYR A 146 15.97 -6.27 -4.76
CA TYR A 146 15.93 -4.84 -5.05
C TYR A 146 17.08 -4.08 -4.38
N GLU A 147 17.37 -4.37 -3.10
CA GLU A 147 18.49 -3.75 -2.40
C GLU A 147 19.81 -4.01 -3.13
N LYS A 148 20.09 -5.27 -3.51
CA LYS A 148 21.30 -5.68 -4.23
C LYS A 148 21.41 -5.01 -5.61
N SER A 149 20.29 -4.82 -6.29
CA SER A 149 20.23 -4.22 -7.64
C SER A 149 20.11 -2.69 -7.62
N SER A 150 19.94 -2.07 -6.46
CA SER A 150 19.80 -0.62 -6.34
C SER A 150 21.13 0.10 -6.44
N VAL A 151 21.14 1.28 -7.07
CA VAL A 151 22.31 2.13 -7.25
C VAL A 151 22.10 3.51 -6.60
N PRO A 152 23.17 4.17 -6.14
CA PRO A 152 23.06 5.52 -5.60
C PRO A 152 22.74 6.53 -6.69
N CYS A 153 21.93 7.53 -6.35
CA CYS A 153 21.64 8.65 -7.23
C CYS A 153 22.78 9.67 -7.23
N ARG A 154 23.20 10.12 -8.41
CA ARG A 154 24.23 11.16 -8.55
C ARG A 154 23.76 12.56 -8.15
N GLY A 155 22.46 12.82 -8.24
CA GLY A 155 21.86 14.13 -7.96
C GLY A 155 21.47 14.33 -6.49
N ASN A 156 21.25 13.25 -5.74
CA ASN A 156 20.89 13.30 -4.31
C ASN A 156 21.39 12.02 -3.62
N CYS A 157 22.37 12.14 -2.75
CA CYS A 157 23.00 11.01 -2.06
C CYS A 157 22.05 10.24 -1.11
N ALA A 158 20.91 10.83 -0.73
CA ALA A 158 19.89 10.16 0.07
C ALA A 158 19.06 9.15 -0.76
N HIS A 159 19.13 9.23 -2.09
CA HIS A 159 18.36 8.35 -2.96
C HIS A 159 19.18 7.15 -3.41
N ARG A 160 18.52 5.98 -3.38
CA ARG A 160 18.90 4.79 -4.12
C ARG A 160 17.74 4.40 -5.01
N TYR A 161 18.02 3.90 -6.21
CA TYR A 161 16.98 3.53 -7.17
C TYR A 161 17.35 2.28 -7.94
N TYR A 162 16.39 1.66 -8.60
CA TYR A 162 16.58 0.43 -9.36
C TYR A 162 17.57 0.64 -10.51
N GLY A 163 18.66 -0.12 -10.50
CA GLY A 163 19.80 0.08 -11.39
C GLY A 163 19.53 -0.16 -12.88
N SER A 164 18.39 -0.76 -13.23
CA SER A 164 17.93 -0.89 -14.63
C SER A 164 17.37 0.41 -15.20
N LEU A 165 17.08 1.40 -14.36
CA LEU A 165 16.56 2.70 -14.81
C LEU A 165 17.71 3.61 -15.24
N THR A 166 17.47 4.41 -16.27
CA THR A 166 18.45 5.39 -16.78
C THR A 166 18.57 6.62 -15.91
N THR A 167 17.49 6.97 -15.19
CA THR A 167 17.42 8.16 -14.32
C THR A 167 16.80 7.80 -12.97
N CYS A 168 17.10 8.59 -11.94
CA CYS A 168 16.53 8.41 -10.62
C CYS A 168 15.11 8.98 -10.56
N PRO A 169 14.07 8.14 -10.40
CA PRO A 169 12.67 8.60 -10.38
C PRO A 169 12.36 9.46 -9.15
N PHE A 170 13.06 9.26 -8.04
CA PHE A 170 12.91 10.05 -6.82
C PHE A 170 13.44 11.47 -7.02
N TYR A 171 14.59 11.62 -7.67
CA TYR A 171 15.17 12.93 -7.98
C TYR A 171 14.29 13.75 -8.94
N GLU A 172 13.65 13.07 -9.88
CA GLU A 172 12.69 13.71 -10.78
C GLU A 172 11.40 14.11 -10.04
N ALA A 173 10.92 13.29 -9.10
CA ALA A 173 9.73 13.59 -8.29
C ALA A 173 9.96 14.80 -7.36
N ASP A 174 11.15 14.92 -6.74
CA ASP A 174 11.49 16.03 -5.85
C ASP A 174 11.56 17.40 -6.56
N ARG A 175 11.70 17.40 -7.89
CA ARG A 175 11.82 18.63 -8.71
C ARG A 175 10.49 19.09 -9.29
N ARG A 176 9.42 18.35 -9.13
CA ARG A 176 8.06 18.69 -9.59
C ARG A 176 7.29 19.47 -8.54
#